data_c2e7369958a3fddde30b97f6015fc1f7
#
_entry.id   c2e7369958a3fddde30b97f6015fc1f7
#
_cell.length_a   1.000
_cell.length_b   1.000
_cell.length_c   1.000
_cell.angle_alpha   90.00
_cell.angle_beta   90.00
_cell.angle_gamma   90.00
#
_symmetry.space_group_name_H-M   'P 1'
#
loop_
_entity.id
_entity.type
_entity.pdbx_description
1 polymer ?
#
loop_
_entity_poly.entity_id
_entity_poly.type
_entity_poly.pdbx_seq_one_letter_code
_entity_poly.pdbx_strand_id
1 'polypeptide(L)' 'MARIALTRDKIVQATIELAGKIGLSNVSFPRLAEYFGIKAPSLYNHFKNMEEVRVATAVYLQKELNYELTHAM' A
#
# COMPACT_ATOMS: atom_id res chain seq x y z
N MET A 1 -23.21 -5.84 7.18
CA MET A 1 -21.99 -6.04 6.45
C MET A 1 -20.81 -5.36 7.14
N ALA A 2 -19.72 -6.08 7.30
CA ALA A 2 -18.58 -5.54 8.01
C ALA A 2 -17.87 -4.49 7.18
N ARG A 3 -17.51 -3.39 7.83
CA ARG A 3 -16.70 -2.38 7.20
C ARG A 3 -15.25 -2.78 7.26
N ILE A 4 -14.55 -2.62 6.14
CA ILE A 4 -13.12 -2.85 6.14
C ILE A 4 -12.46 -1.63 6.77
N ALA A 5 -11.79 -1.85 7.89
CA ALA A 5 -11.04 -0.76 8.52
C ALA A 5 -9.79 -0.49 7.70
N LEU A 6 -9.67 0.72 7.20
CA LEU A 6 -8.52 1.11 6.40
C LEU A 6 -7.33 1.35 7.31
N THR A 7 -6.21 0.70 7.03
CA THR A 7 -4.98 0.87 7.79
C THR A 7 -3.83 1.14 6.83
N ARG A 8 -2.71 1.64 7.38
CA ARG A 8 -1.52 1.86 6.55
C ARG A 8 -1.05 0.57 5.90
N ASP A 9 -1.09 -0.53 6.66
CA ASP A 9 -0.68 -1.83 6.12
C ASP A 9 -1.54 -2.25 4.94
N LYS A 10 -2.85 -2.05 5.05
CA LYS A 10 -3.76 -2.41 3.96
C LYS A 10 -3.49 -1.57 2.72
N ILE A 11 -3.20 -0.29 2.92
CA ILE A 11 -2.88 0.59 1.79
C ILE A 11 -1.59 0.14 1.12
N VAL A 12 -0.57 -0.22 1.91
CA VAL A 12 0.69 -0.72 1.37
C VAL A 12 0.47 -2.01 0.57
N GLN A 13 -0.30 -2.94 1.13
CA GLN A 13 -0.58 -4.19 0.45
C GLN A 13 -1.33 -3.97 -0.86
N ALA A 14 -2.30 -3.06 -0.86
CA ALA A 14 -3.02 -2.73 -2.08
C ALA A 14 -2.09 -2.10 -3.11
N THR A 15 -1.15 -1.27 -2.65
CA THR A 15 -0.17 -0.66 -3.53
C THR A 15 0.67 -1.71 -4.22
N ILE A 16 1.09 -2.73 -3.47
CA ILE A 16 1.88 -3.82 -4.03
C ILE A 16 1.07 -4.57 -5.09
N GLU A 17 -0.19 -4.86 -4.79
CA GLU A 17 -1.03 -5.57 -5.75
C GLU A 17 -1.26 -4.77 -7.02
N LEU A 18 -1.57 -3.49 -6.86
CA LEU A 18 -1.78 -2.64 -8.02
C LEU A 18 -0.51 -2.46 -8.83
N ALA A 19 0.63 -2.32 -8.14
CA ALA A 19 1.91 -2.18 -8.83
C ALA A 19 2.20 -3.39 -9.70
N GLY A 20 1.78 -4.57 -9.26
CA GLY A 20 1.95 -5.77 -10.05
C GLY A 20 1.07 -5.81 -11.29
N LYS A 21 -0.05 -5.08 -11.26
CA LYS A 21 -0.99 -5.07 -12.38
C LYS A 21 -0.75 -3.92 -13.34
N ILE A 22 -0.46 -2.73 -12.82
CA ILE A 22 -0.39 -1.53 -13.66
C ILE A 22 0.95 -0.81 -13.55
N GLY A 23 1.86 -1.32 -12.74
CA GLY A 23 3.15 -0.66 -12.52
C GLY A 23 3.09 0.35 -11.39
N LEU A 24 4.16 0.40 -10.59
CA LEU A 24 4.19 1.27 -9.41
C LEU A 24 4.00 2.75 -9.77
N SER A 25 4.57 3.17 -10.89
CA SER A 25 4.46 4.58 -11.29
C SER A 25 3.03 4.98 -11.66
N ASN A 26 2.17 4.01 -11.90
CA ASN A 26 0.77 4.27 -12.25
C ASN A 26 -0.16 4.18 -11.07
N VAL A 27 0.34 3.78 -9.90
CA VAL A 27 -0.47 3.72 -8.69
C VAL A 27 -0.62 5.14 -8.14
N SER A 28 -1.85 5.51 -7.83
CA SER A 28 -2.16 6.85 -7.33
C SER A 28 -3.27 6.74 -6.30
N PHE A 29 -3.51 7.84 -5.57
CA PHE A 29 -4.60 7.84 -4.60
C PHE A 29 -5.95 7.56 -5.24
N PRO A 30 -6.31 8.19 -6.38
CA PRO A 30 -7.57 7.83 -7.02
C PRO A 30 -7.68 6.35 -7.36
N ARG A 31 -6.61 5.74 -7.81
CA ARG A 31 -6.65 4.32 -8.12
C ARG A 31 -6.76 3.45 -6.87
N LEU A 32 -6.06 3.85 -5.80
CA LEU A 32 -6.18 3.13 -4.53
C LEU A 32 -7.58 3.29 -3.94
N ALA A 33 -8.16 4.48 -4.05
CA ALA A 33 -9.52 4.71 -3.58
C ALA A 33 -10.50 3.82 -4.33
N GLU A 34 -10.31 3.70 -5.63
CA GLU A 34 -11.13 2.84 -6.47
C GLU A 34 -10.99 1.37 -6.04
N TYR A 35 -9.76 0.97 -5.77
CA TYR A 35 -9.47 -0.39 -5.33
C TYR A 35 -10.25 -0.74 -4.06
N PHE A 36 -10.31 0.20 -3.11
CA PHE A 36 -11.00 -0.03 -1.85
C PHE A 36 -12.49 0.32 -1.90
N GLY A 37 -12.95 0.98 -2.97
CA GLY A 37 -14.33 1.44 -3.05
C GLY A 37 -14.62 2.58 -2.11
N ILE A 38 -13.65 3.45 -1.88
CA ILE A 38 -13.77 4.60 -0.99
C ILE A 38 -13.38 5.87 -1.74
N LYS A 39 -13.51 7.02 -1.07
CA LYS A 39 -13.10 8.29 -1.65
C LYS A 39 -11.67 8.62 -1.28
N ALA A 40 -10.96 9.27 -2.19
CA ALA A 40 -9.54 9.57 -2.02
C ALA A 40 -9.21 10.29 -0.71
N PRO A 41 -10.03 11.24 -0.21
CA PRO A 41 -9.71 11.91 1.04
C PRO A 41 -9.47 10.97 2.23
N SER A 42 -10.10 9.80 2.21
CA SER A 42 -9.89 8.81 3.27
C SER A 42 -8.45 8.34 3.34
N LEU A 43 -7.75 8.34 2.20
CA LEU A 43 -6.35 7.90 2.14
C LEU A 43 -5.42 8.94 2.75
N TYR A 44 -5.78 10.22 2.65
CA TYR A 44 -4.96 11.30 3.19
C TYR A 44 -4.92 11.29 4.72
N ASN A 45 -5.81 10.54 5.36
CA ASN A 45 -5.75 10.36 6.80
C ASN A 45 -4.57 9.48 7.21
N HIS A 46 -4.04 8.70 6.29
CA HIS A 46 -2.97 7.75 6.56
C HIS A 46 -1.64 8.15 5.93
N PHE A 47 -1.68 8.79 4.79
CA PHE A 47 -0.48 9.21 4.06
C PHE A 47 -0.70 10.60 3.48
N LYS A 48 0.33 11.44 3.53
CA LYS A 48 0.22 12.79 3.01
C LYS A 48 0.18 12.83 1.48
N ASN A 49 0.94 11.92 0.86
CA ASN A 49 1.05 11.90 -0.59
C ASN A 49 1.54 10.52 -1.03
N MET A 50 1.62 10.33 -2.35
CA MET A 50 2.06 9.04 -2.88
C MET A 50 3.50 8.73 -2.56
N GLU A 51 4.33 9.74 -2.38
CA GLU A 51 5.71 9.53 -2.01
C GLU A 51 5.81 8.76 -0.69
N GLU A 52 4.99 9.15 0.29
CA GLU A 52 4.96 8.44 1.56
C GLU A 52 4.50 7.01 1.40
N VAL A 53 3.54 6.78 0.53
CA VAL A 53 3.05 5.44 0.26
C VAL A 53 4.17 4.59 -0.35
N ARG A 54 4.89 5.16 -1.30
CA ARG A 54 5.99 4.44 -1.95
C ARG A 54 7.10 4.09 -0.97
N VAL A 55 7.45 5.04 -0.10
CA VAL A 55 8.47 4.79 0.92
C VAL A 55 8.01 3.69 1.87
N ALA A 56 6.76 3.77 2.33
CA ALA A 56 6.22 2.77 3.24
C ALA A 56 6.19 1.39 2.58
N THR A 57 5.87 1.36 1.29
CA THR A 57 5.84 0.10 0.54
C THR A 57 7.25 -0.48 0.43
N ALA A 58 8.23 0.35 0.15
CA ALA A 58 9.61 -0.11 0.05
C ALA A 58 10.11 -0.66 1.38
N VAL A 59 9.78 0.02 2.46
CA VAL A 59 10.16 -0.43 3.80
C VAL A 59 9.51 -1.77 4.11
N TYR A 60 8.24 -1.91 3.77
CA TYR A 60 7.51 -3.16 4.00
C TYR A 60 8.16 -4.31 3.25
N LEU A 61 8.49 -4.11 1.99
CA LEU A 61 9.12 -5.15 1.19
C LEU A 61 10.51 -5.50 1.72
N GLN A 62 11.24 -4.50 2.17
CA GLN A 62 12.56 -4.73 2.74
C GLN A 62 12.47 -5.56 4.01
N LYS A 63 11.49 -5.30 4.84
CA LYS A 63 11.29 -6.06 6.07
C LYS A 63 10.97 -7.51 5.76
N GLU A 64 10.13 -7.73 4.76
CA GLU A 64 9.76 -9.09 4.36
C GLU A 64 10.98 -9.87 3.86
N LEU A 65 11.80 -9.21 3.04
CA LEU A 65 13.00 -9.85 2.54
C LEU A 65 13.99 -10.16 3.66
N ASN A 66 14.20 -9.21 4.55
CA ASN A 66 15.11 -9.42 5.67
C ASN A 66 14.64 -10.54 6.57
N TYR A 67 13.34 -10.60 6.81
CA TYR A 67 12.76 -11.65 7.63
C TYR A 67 13.04 -13.02 7.02
N GLU A 68 12.81 -13.12 5.72
CA GLU A 68 13.03 -14.39 5.02
C GLU A 68 14.49 -14.81 5.02
N LEU A 69 15.39 -13.87 4.79
CA LEU A 69 16.82 -14.15 4.82
C LEU A 69 17.26 -14.62 6.20
N THR A 70 16.75 -13.98 7.24
CA THR A 70 17.08 -14.37 8.60
C THR A 70 16.54 -15.76 8.92
N HIS A 71 15.36 -16.06 8.44
CA HIS A 71 14.75 -17.36 8.70
C HIS A 71 15.39 -18.47 7.90
N ALA A 72 15.93 -18.18 6.73
CA ALA A 72 16.56 -19.17 5.88
C ALA A 72 17.87 -19.67 6.48
N MET A 73 18.42 -18.94 7.42
CA MET A 73 19.65 -19.33 8.07
C MET A 73 19.38 -20.06 9.36
#